data_d319f31e120794032d85bddb921f99c8
#
_entry.id   d319f31e120794032d85bddb921f99c8
#
_cell.length_a   1.000
_cell.length_b   1.000
_cell.length_c   1.000
_cell.angle_alpha   90.00
_cell.angle_beta   90.00
_cell.angle_gamma   90.00
#
_symmetry.space_group_name_H-M   'P 1'
#
loop_
_entity.id
_entity.type
_entity.pdbx_description
1 polymer ?
#
loop_
_entity_poly.entity_id
_entity_poly.type
_entity_poly.pdbx_seq_one_letter_code
_entity_poly.pdbx_strand_id
1 'polypeptide(L)'
;MSPNLSRWLWHGFAIALLAALGTGLYIASKRIDYTWRWERIPQYLISTEGEEQKAPFDGFVALSDDGLTLSMTALRGADTASFSGYSRVLVGNGDLVFEGDALARKDQLGPGPLLIGLWLTLKISAISLLFALLLGLVVGLGRVSSNPAARDLAAFYVEVIRGTPLLVQIFIVYFFIGTVLQLSAFAAGVVALSVFTAAYVAEIVRAGIEAVPKGQREAAQSLGLSGFQIMREVILPQATRRILPPLAGQAINLIKDSSLVSVMALTDLTKAGREVVSSTFSPFEVWFVVALMYLLLTGVLSVAVRRLEQRYAVQG
;
A
#
# COMPACT_ATOMS: atom_id res chain seq x y z
N MET A 1 2.36 -45.41 15.30
CA MET A 1 1.29 -44.54 14.73
C MET A 1 1.62 -44.30 13.27
N SER A 2 0.69 -44.56 12.37
CA SER A 2 0.90 -44.30 10.94
C SER A 2 1.11 -42.77 10.71
N PRO A 3 2.02 -42.38 9.81
CA PRO A 3 2.31 -40.95 9.56
C PRO A 3 1.06 -40.11 9.17
N ASN A 4 0.06 -40.76 8.62
CA ASN A 4 -1.21 -40.14 8.24
C ASN A 4 -2.12 -39.84 9.45
N LEU A 5 -2.18 -40.71 10.46
CA LEU A 5 -2.97 -40.48 11.68
C LEU A 5 -2.45 -39.29 12.48
N SER A 6 -1.11 -39.15 12.57
CA SER A 6 -0.45 -37.99 13.19
C SER A 6 -0.82 -36.67 12.49
N ARG A 7 -0.85 -36.63 11.15
CA ARG A 7 -1.24 -35.44 10.38
C ARG A 7 -2.68 -35.01 10.65
N TRP A 8 -3.61 -35.93 10.66
CA TRP A 8 -5.04 -35.64 10.93
C TRP A 8 -5.24 -35.11 12.36
N LEU A 9 -4.53 -35.66 13.34
CA LEU A 9 -4.59 -35.17 14.72
C LEU A 9 -4.07 -33.75 14.84
N TRP A 10 -2.96 -33.41 14.15
CA TRP A 10 -2.42 -32.04 14.15
C TRP A 10 -3.33 -31.05 13.42
N HIS A 11 -3.96 -31.45 12.33
CA HIS A 11 -4.97 -30.59 11.67
C HIS A 11 -6.22 -30.40 12.55
N GLY A 12 -6.70 -31.45 13.21
CA GLY A 12 -7.77 -31.38 14.19
C GLY A 12 -7.45 -30.43 15.34
N PHE A 13 -6.23 -30.54 15.90
CA PHE A 13 -5.77 -29.64 16.95
C PHE A 13 -5.71 -28.17 16.48
N ALA A 14 -5.18 -27.92 15.29
CA ALA A 14 -5.12 -26.57 14.73
C ALA A 14 -6.50 -25.96 14.53
N ILE A 15 -7.46 -26.73 14.01
CA ILE A 15 -8.85 -26.30 13.85
C ILE A 15 -9.50 -26.02 15.22
N ALA A 16 -9.29 -26.90 16.20
CA ALA A 16 -9.81 -26.74 17.56
C ALA A 16 -9.23 -25.49 18.23
N LEU A 17 -7.93 -25.21 18.03
CA LEU A 17 -7.28 -23.99 18.53
C LEU A 17 -7.87 -22.73 17.90
N LEU A 18 -8.07 -22.71 16.58
CA LEU A 18 -8.68 -21.57 15.88
C LEU A 18 -10.15 -21.36 16.32
N ALA A 19 -10.89 -22.45 16.48
CA ALA A 19 -12.27 -22.39 17.00
C ALA A 19 -12.30 -21.85 18.45
N ALA A 20 -11.39 -22.29 19.31
CA ALA A 20 -11.27 -21.80 20.68
C ALA A 20 -10.91 -20.31 20.72
N LEU A 21 -10.01 -19.84 19.87
CA LEU A 21 -9.66 -18.43 19.74
C LEU A 21 -10.86 -17.59 19.26
N GLY A 22 -11.57 -18.06 18.23
CA GLY A 22 -12.78 -17.39 17.72
C GLY A 22 -13.90 -17.31 18.78
N THR A 23 -14.13 -18.42 19.50
CA THR A 23 -15.11 -18.47 20.59
C THR A 23 -14.69 -17.54 21.75
N GLY A 24 -13.40 -17.52 22.09
CA GLY A 24 -12.85 -16.62 23.10
C GLY A 24 -13.06 -15.14 22.76
N LEU A 25 -12.78 -14.75 21.51
CA LEU A 25 -13.05 -13.39 21.02
C LEU A 25 -14.54 -13.04 21.06
N TYR A 26 -15.41 -13.98 20.66
CA TYR A 26 -16.87 -13.79 20.72
C TYR A 26 -17.38 -13.62 22.16
N ILE A 27 -16.89 -14.43 23.10
CA ILE A 27 -17.24 -14.29 24.51
C ILE A 27 -16.71 -12.97 25.07
N ALA A 28 -15.49 -12.57 24.70
CA ALA A 28 -14.91 -11.30 25.13
C ALA A 28 -15.71 -10.11 24.59
N SER A 29 -16.19 -10.16 23.34
CA SER A 29 -17.03 -9.10 22.77
C SER A 29 -18.37 -8.94 23.49
N LYS A 30 -18.95 -10.04 23.96
CA LYS A 30 -20.18 -9.99 24.78
C LYS A 30 -19.98 -9.33 26.16
N ARG A 31 -18.78 -9.44 26.74
CA ARG A 31 -18.48 -8.80 28.03
C ARG A 31 -18.46 -7.27 27.99
N ILE A 32 -18.24 -6.70 26.80
CA ILE A 32 -18.21 -5.25 26.57
C ILE A 32 -19.48 -4.76 25.85
N ASP A 33 -20.55 -5.60 25.82
CA ASP A 33 -21.84 -5.32 25.14
C ASP A 33 -21.66 -4.85 23.71
N TYR A 34 -20.65 -5.37 23.00
CA TYR A 34 -20.37 -5.00 21.63
C TYR A 34 -21.35 -5.66 20.66
N THR A 35 -22.04 -4.82 19.85
CA THR A 35 -22.93 -5.29 18.79
C THR A 35 -22.20 -5.29 17.45
N TRP A 36 -22.01 -6.48 16.89
CA TRP A 36 -21.41 -6.67 15.58
C TRP A 36 -22.29 -6.12 14.46
N ARG A 37 -21.72 -5.37 13.52
CA ARG A 37 -22.43 -4.68 12.42
C ARG A 37 -21.83 -5.02 11.07
N TRP A 38 -21.70 -6.32 10.78
CA TRP A 38 -21.12 -6.82 9.53
C TRP A 38 -21.92 -6.39 8.29
N GLU A 39 -23.22 -6.14 8.44
CA GLU A 39 -24.11 -5.66 7.38
C GLU A 39 -23.67 -4.31 6.78
N ARG A 40 -22.86 -3.55 7.49
CA ARG A 40 -22.36 -2.26 7.03
C ARG A 40 -21.07 -2.34 6.20
N ILE A 41 -20.38 -3.47 6.23
CA ILE A 41 -19.09 -3.61 5.54
C ILE A 41 -19.17 -3.43 4.03
N PRO A 42 -20.20 -3.97 3.30
CA PRO A 42 -20.27 -3.81 1.85
C PRO A 42 -20.22 -2.37 1.36
N GLN A 43 -20.82 -1.41 2.09
CA GLN A 43 -20.81 0.02 1.72
C GLN A 43 -19.42 0.67 1.80
N TYR A 44 -18.49 0.11 2.61
CA TYR A 44 -17.11 0.61 2.71
C TYR A 44 -16.21 0.04 1.62
N LEU A 45 -16.64 -1.04 0.97
CA LEU A 45 -15.98 -1.63 -0.19
C LEU A 45 -16.55 -1.05 -1.49
N ILE A 46 -17.88 -1.05 -1.62
CA ILE A 46 -18.60 -0.52 -2.79
C ILE A 46 -19.57 0.52 -2.26
N SER A 47 -19.32 1.78 -2.59
CA SER A 47 -20.18 2.89 -2.18
C SER A 47 -21.23 3.15 -3.27
N THR A 48 -22.45 3.39 -2.82
CA THR A 48 -23.50 4.01 -3.64
C THR A 48 -23.50 5.54 -3.49
N GLU A 49 -22.53 6.09 -2.73
CA GLU A 49 -22.40 7.53 -2.58
C GLU A 49 -21.92 8.15 -3.88
N GLY A 50 -22.85 8.79 -4.55
CA GLY A 50 -22.62 9.43 -5.84
C GLY A 50 -22.00 10.81 -5.72
N GLU A 51 -21.60 11.32 -6.87
CA GLU A 51 -21.07 12.66 -7.03
C GLU A 51 -22.13 13.70 -6.62
N GLU A 52 -21.77 14.58 -5.66
CA GLU A 52 -22.64 15.68 -5.26
C GLU A 52 -22.50 16.82 -6.28
N GLN A 53 -23.63 17.23 -6.85
CA GLN A 53 -23.68 18.45 -7.64
C GLN A 53 -23.79 19.63 -6.69
N LYS A 54 -22.81 20.53 -6.74
CA LYS A 54 -22.75 21.74 -5.93
C LYS A 54 -23.29 22.93 -6.68
N ALA A 55 -23.85 23.87 -5.92
CA ALA A 55 -24.30 25.15 -6.44
C ALA A 55 -23.12 25.96 -7.01
N PRO A 56 -23.16 26.40 -8.29
CA PRO A 56 -22.10 27.19 -8.90
C PRO A 56 -22.13 28.67 -8.49
N PHE A 57 -23.23 29.16 -7.93
CA PHE A 57 -23.43 30.52 -7.45
C PHE A 57 -24.59 30.58 -6.45
N ASP A 58 -24.74 31.70 -5.76
CA ASP A 58 -25.86 31.95 -4.85
C ASP A 58 -27.15 32.17 -5.66
N GLY A 59 -28.23 31.46 -5.34
CA GLY A 59 -29.46 31.57 -6.11
C GLY A 59 -30.63 30.77 -5.55
N PHE A 60 -31.77 30.89 -6.26
CA PHE A 60 -32.96 30.10 -5.96
C PHE A 60 -33.03 28.85 -6.83
N VAL A 61 -33.47 27.78 -6.23
CA VAL A 61 -33.65 26.47 -6.89
C VAL A 61 -35.07 26.33 -7.34
N ALA A 62 -35.28 25.91 -8.59
CA ALA A 62 -36.57 25.47 -9.12
C ALA A 62 -36.47 24.02 -9.57
N LEU A 63 -37.37 23.16 -9.06
CA LEU A 63 -37.50 21.78 -9.46
C LEU A 63 -38.53 21.65 -10.57
N SER A 64 -38.20 20.84 -11.58
CA SER A 64 -39.18 20.45 -12.62
C SER A 64 -40.25 19.50 -12.05
N ASP A 65 -41.38 19.41 -12.71
CA ASP A 65 -42.51 18.55 -12.30
C ASP A 65 -42.11 17.04 -12.24
N ASP A 66 -41.08 16.63 -12.95
CA ASP A 66 -40.51 15.27 -12.88
C ASP A 66 -39.66 15.03 -11.64
N GLY A 67 -39.34 16.08 -10.86
CA GLY A 67 -38.50 16.01 -9.66
C GLY A 67 -37.03 15.61 -9.92
N LEU A 68 -36.62 15.47 -11.18
CA LEU A 68 -35.29 14.98 -11.58
C LEU A 68 -34.44 16.02 -12.30
N THR A 69 -35.07 17.15 -12.70
CA THR A 69 -34.36 18.28 -13.29
C THR A 69 -34.41 19.46 -12.33
N LEU A 70 -33.23 20.01 -12.06
CA LEU A 70 -33.05 21.15 -11.17
C LEU A 70 -32.53 22.33 -11.96
N SER A 71 -33.19 23.47 -11.84
CA SER A 71 -32.72 24.75 -12.40
C SER A 71 -32.41 25.72 -11.27
N MET A 72 -31.35 26.49 -11.45
CA MET A 72 -30.97 27.57 -10.54
C MET A 72 -31.01 28.91 -11.24
N THR A 73 -31.48 29.90 -10.54
CA THR A 73 -31.46 31.30 -10.98
C THR A 73 -30.67 32.13 -9.98
N ALA A 74 -29.69 32.89 -10.45
CA ALA A 74 -28.81 33.66 -9.58
C ALA A 74 -29.57 34.72 -8.78
N LEU A 75 -29.14 35.00 -7.56
CA LEU A 75 -29.68 36.04 -6.69
C LEU A 75 -29.39 37.44 -7.26
N ARG A 76 -28.24 37.58 -7.95
CA ARG A 76 -27.81 38.81 -8.61
C ARG A 76 -27.26 38.47 -9.99
N GLY A 77 -27.87 39.02 -11.04
CA GLY A 77 -27.48 38.76 -12.43
C GLY A 77 -28.53 37.99 -13.21
N ALA A 78 -28.18 37.55 -14.41
CA ALA A 78 -29.05 36.78 -15.30
C ALA A 78 -28.55 35.30 -15.45
N ASP A 79 -27.67 34.86 -14.59
CA ASP A 79 -27.07 33.53 -14.70
C ASP A 79 -28.09 32.45 -14.29
N THR A 80 -28.24 31.48 -15.16
CA THR A 80 -29.07 30.29 -14.92
C THR A 80 -28.25 29.04 -15.14
N ALA A 81 -28.42 28.05 -14.28
CA ALA A 81 -27.80 26.74 -14.44
C ALA A 81 -28.90 25.68 -14.37
N SER A 82 -28.84 24.68 -15.24
CA SER A 82 -29.77 23.56 -15.22
C SER A 82 -28.98 22.25 -15.11
N PHE A 83 -29.50 21.37 -14.30
CA PHE A 83 -28.87 20.10 -13.98
C PHE A 83 -29.90 18.97 -14.07
N SER A 84 -29.51 17.83 -14.62
CA SER A 84 -30.39 16.66 -14.80
C SER A 84 -29.66 15.34 -14.60
N GLY A 85 -30.41 14.28 -14.44
CA GLY A 85 -29.84 12.93 -14.33
C GLY A 85 -29.39 12.55 -12.93
N TYR A 86 -30.02 13.10 -11.90
CA TYR A 86 -29.75 12.76 -10.49
C TYR A 86 -30.66 11.65 -10.00
N SER A 87 -30.14 10.90 -9.03
CA SER A 87 -30.92 9.87 -8.33
C SER A 87 -31.67 10.44 -7.12
N ARG A 88 -31.17 11.53 -6.56
CA ARG A 88 -31.75 12.18 -5.38
C ARG A 88 -31.48 13.68 -5.36
N VAL A 89 -32.52 14.47 -5.17
CA VAL A 89 -32.43 15.92 -4.94
C VAL A 89 -32.38 16.17 -3.44
N LEU A 90 -31.47 17.04 -3.00
CA LEU A 90 -31.21 17.36 -1.59
C LEU A 90 -31.86 18.66 -1.14
N VAL A 91 -32.35 19.45 -2.06
CA VAL A 91 -32.95 20.79 -1.85
C VAL A 91 -34.39 20.81 -2.28
N GLY A 92 -35.18 21.71 -1.69
CA GLY A 92 -36.59 21.92 -2.03
C GLY A 92 -36.79 22.91 -3.18
N ASN A 93 -38.00 22.88 -3.75
CA ASN A 93 -38.38 23.88 -4.75
C ASN A 93 -38.52 25.26 -4.07
N GLY A 94 -37.84 26.28 -4.60
CA GLY A 94 -37.82 27.63 -4.04
C GLY A 94 -36.76 27.87 -2.95
N ASP A 95 -35.95 26.86 -2.61
CA ASP A 95 -34.89 27.04 -1.63
C ASP A 95 -33.81 27.99 -2.10
N LEU A 96 -33.35 28.84 -1.18
CA LEU A 96 -32.18 29.68 -1.36
C LEU A 96 -30.93 28.86 -1.01
N VAL A 97 -30.00 28.75 -1.96
CA VAL A 97 -28.75 28.04 -1.82
C VAL A 97 -27.56 28.96 -2.08
N PHE A 98 -26.45 28.67 -1.44
CA PHE A 98 -25.21 29.42 -1.57
C PHE A 98 -24.21 28.65 -2.45
N GLU A 99 -23.25 29.34 -3.03
CA GLU A 99 -22.16 28.73 -3.80
C GLU A 99 -21.46 27.63 -2.98
N GLY A 100 -21.40 26.41 -3.54
CA GLY A 100 -20.82 25.25 -2.88
C GLY A 100 -21.80 24.35 -2.13
N ASP A 101 -23.06 24.76 -1.93
CA ASP A 101 -24.09 23.92 -1.32
C ASP A 101 -24.43 22.70 -2.19
N ALA A 102 -24.68 21.56 -1.57
CA ALA A 102 -25.04 20.33 -2.25
C ALA A 102 -26.51 20.39 -2.72
N LEU A 103 -26.74 20.38 -4.04
CA LEU A 103 -28.06 20.48 -4.67
C LEU A 103 -28.72 19.12 -4.92
N ALA A 104 -27.94 18.20 -5.44
CA ALA A 104 -28.43 16.89 -5.84
C ALA A 104 -27.30 15.87 -5.79
N ARG A 105 -27.67 14.59 -5.76
CA ARG A 105 -26.72 13.47 -5.72
C ARG A 105 -27.05 12.47 -6.82
N LYS A 106 -26.03 12.06 -7.53
CA LYS A 106 -26.13 10.99 -8.51
C LYS A 106 -25.58 9.72 -7.89
N ASP A 107 -26.48 8.84 -7.46
CA ASP A 107 -26.08 7.53 -6.92
C ASP A 107 -25.43 6.72 -8.03
N GLN A 108 -24.12 6.60 -8.01
CA GLN A 108 -23.35 5.72 -8.88
C GLN A 108 -22.63 4.69 -8.02
N LEU A 109 -22.66 3.44 -8.47
CA LEU A 109 -21.82 2.41 -7.88
C LEU A 109 -20.35 2.78 -8.13
N GLY A 110 -19.65 3.05 -7.06
CA GLY A 110 -18.22 3.40 -7.08
C GLY A 110 -17.41 2.62 -6.04
N PRO A 111 -16.09 2.70 -6.11
CA PRO A 111 -15.25 2.12 -5.07
C PRO A 111 -15.49 2.84 -3.75
N GLY A 112 -15.74 2.09 -2.69
CA GLY A 112 -15.85 2.62 -1.34
C GLY A 112 -14.48 3.04 -0.76
N PRO A 113 -14.47 3.71 0.40
CA PRO A 113 -13.27 4.29 0.99
C PRO A 113 -12.15 3.27 1.20
N LEU A 114 -12.45 2.02 1.55
CA LEU A 114 -11.44 0.98 1.72
C LEU A 114 -10.80 0.56 0.39
N LEU A 115 -11.56 0.50 -0.71
CA LEU A 115 -10.99 0.20 -2.02
C LEU A 115 -10.17 1.36 -2.58
N ILE A 116 -10.58 2.60 -2.33
CA ILE A 116 -9.79 3.79 -2.69
C ILE A 116 -8.46 3.79 -1.91
N GLY A 117 -8.52 3.53 -0.60
CA GLY A 117 -7.32 3.40 0.23
C GLY A 117 -6.41 2.25 -0.22
N LEU A 118 -6.97 1.10 -0.61
CA LEU A 118 -6.22 -0.03 -1.17
C LEU A 118 -5.51 0.36 -2.48
N TRP A 119 -6.18 1.08 -3.36
CA TRP A 119 -5.59 1.57 -4.60
C TRP A 119 -4.39 2.50 -4.34
N LEU A 120 -4.53 3.43 -3.37
CA LEU A 120 -3.42 4.30 -2.99
C LEU A 120 -2.25 3.51 -2.38
N THR A 121 -2.53 2.52 -1.53
CA THR A 121 -1.52 1.59 -0.97
C THR A 121 -0.75 0.89 -2.09
N LEU A 122 -1.44 0.35 -3.10
CA LEU A 122 -0.82 -0.30 -4.24
C LEU A 122 0.02 0.69 -5.07
N LYS A 123 -0.54 1.86 -5.36
CA LYS A 123 0.13 2.90 -6.15
C LYS A 123 1.42 3.39 -5.48
N ILE A 124 1.38 3.72 -4.19
CA ILE A 124 2.56 4.20 -3.48
C ILE A 124 3.62 3.10 -3.37
N SER A 125 3.20 1.85 -3.07
CA SER A 125 4.11 0.71 -2.96
C SER A 125 4.80 0.38 -4.28
N ALA A 126 4.07 0.39 -5.39
CA ALA A 126 4.63 0.09 -6.71
C ALA A 126 5.67 1.14 -7.14
N ILE A 127 5.35 2.43 -6.96
CA ILE A 127 6.27 3.52 -7.32
C ILE A 127 7.50 3.51 -6.40
N SER A 128 7.29 3.33 -5.08
CA SER A 128 8.39 3.25 -4.12
C SER A 128 9.29 2.04 -4.39
N LEU A 129 8.71 0.90 -4.77
CA LEU A 129 9.49 -0.29 -5.13
C LEU A 129 10.40 -0.04 -6.34
N LEU A 130 9.88 0.62 -7.36
CA LEU A 130 10.67 0.96 -8.56
C LEU A 130 11.92 1.79 -8.17
N PHE A 131 11.72 2.87 -7.41
CA PHE A 131 12.84 3.72 -6.97
C PHE A 131 13.77 3.00 -5.98
N ALA A 132 13.21 2.18 -5.10
CA ALA A 132 13.99 1.37 -4.16
C ALA A 132 14.87 0.34 -4.88
N LEU A 133 14.39 -0.29 -5.93
CA LEU A 133 15.18 -1.23 -6.75
C LEU A 133 16.33 -0.51 -7.46
N LEU A 134 16.06 0.66 -8.06
CA LEU A 134 17.09 1.44 -8.74
C LEU A 134 18.17 1.93 -7.78
N LEU A 135 17.77 2.59 -6.70
CA LEU A 135 18.70 3.10 -5.69
C LEU A 135 19.44 1.95 -4.97
N GLY A 136 18.70 0.92 -4.58
CA GLY A 136 19.26 -0.23 -3.87
C GLY A 136 20.25 -1.04 -4.72
N LEU A 137 20.03 -1.14 -6.05
CA LEU A 137 21.01 -1.73 -6.97
C LEU A 137 22.30 -0.93 -6.99
N VAL A 138 22.21 0.41 -7.15
CA VAL A 138 23.38 1.29 -7.17
C VAL A 138 24.17 1.19 -5.85
N VAL A 139 23.46 1.29 -4.73
CA VAL A 139 24.09 1.19 -3.38
C VAL A 139 24.66 -0.21 -3.15
N GLY A 140 23.93 -1.28 -3.55
CA GLY A 140 24.39 -2.66 -3.40
C GLY A 140 25.65 -2.97 -4.23
N LEU A 141 25.75 -2.43 -5.45
CA LEU A 141 26.97 -2.50 -6.25
C LEU A 141 28.10 -1.69 -5.62
N GLY A 142 27.79 -0.53 -5.03
CA GLY A 142 28.73 0.26 -4.25
C GLY A 142 29.34 -0.54 -3.09
N ARG A 143 28.52 -1.31 -2.37
CA ARG A 143 28.92 -2.17 -1.24
C ARG A 143 29.98 -3.24 -1.61
N VAL A 144 29.96 -3.73 -2.84
CA VAL A 144 30.92 -4.73 -3.35
C VAL A 144 32.02 -4.12 -4.23
N SER A 145 32.07 -2.79 -4.32
CA SER A 145 33.09 -2.07 -5.12
C SER A 145 34.50 -2.25 -4.55
N SER A 146 35.48 -2.31 -5.44
CA SER A 146 36.89 -2.21 -5.07
C SER A 146 37.32 -0.81 -4.63
N ASN A 147 36.52 0.22 -4.96
CA ASN A 147 36.76 1.58 -4.50
C ASN A 147 36.34 1.71 -3.01
N PRO A 148 37.29 2.00 -2.09
CA PRO A 148 36.98 2.10 -0.66
C PRO A 148 35.92 3.18 -0.35
N ALA A 149 36.03 4.35 -0.99
CA ALA A 149 35.10 5.45 -0.73
C ALA A 149 33.66 5.09 -1.12
N ALA A 150 33.45 4.43 -2.28
CA ALA A 150 32.13 3.97 -2.70
C ALA A 150 31.57 2.92 -1.75
N ARG A 151 32.41 1.99 -1.31
CA ARG A 151 32.03 0.93 -0.37
C ARG A 151 31.64 1.51 1.00
N ASP A 152 32.44 2.41 1.53
CA ASP A 152 32.24 2.97 2.87
C ASP A 152 31.02 3.89 2.91
N LEU A 153 30.80 4.73 1.87
CA LEU A 153 29.57 5.53 1.73
C LEU A 153 28.30 4.65 1.63
N ALA A 154 28.36 3.61 0.81
CA ALA A 154 27.25 2.68 0.67
C ALA A 154 26.99 1.91 1.99
N ALA A 155 28.06 1.56 2.72
CA ALA A 155 27.96 0.94 4.04
C ALA A 155 27.28 1.87 5.03
N PHE A 156 27.77 3.10 5.14
CA PHE A 156 27.20 4.12 6.02
C PHE A 156 25.72 4.34 5.78
N TYR A 157 25.32 4.52 4.51
CA TYR A 157 23.91 4.66 4.15
C TYR A 157 23.07 3.48 4.65
N VAL A 158 23.51 2.26 4.36
CA VAL A 158 22.76 1.04 4.74
C VAL A 158 22.65 0.92 6.27
N GLU A 159 23.72 1.19 7.00
CA GLU A 159 23.75 1.11 8.46
C GLU A 159 22.84 2.16 9.11
N VAL A 160 22.88 3.42 8.65
CA VAL A 160 22.01 4.49 9.15
C VAL A 160 20.54 4.18 8.91
N ILE A 161 20.19 3.80 7.67
CA ILE A 161 18.79 3.55 7.31
C ILE A 161 18.25 2.31 8.02
N ARG A 162 19.01 1.21 8.10
CA ARG A 162 18.56 -0.01 8.79
C ARG A 162 18.67 0.08 10.31
N GLY A 163 19.48 0.99 10.82
CA GLY A 163 19.64 1.25 12.24
C GLY A 163 18.59 2.18 12.86
N THR A 164 17.69 2.76 12.04
CA THR A 164 16.66 3.70 12.50
C THR A 164 15.26 3.22 12.11
N PRO A 165 14.22 3.46 12.96
CA PRO A 165 12.86 3.04 12.67
C PRO A 165 12.28 3.75 11.44
N LEU A 166 11.59 3.00 10.57
CA LEU A 166 10.93 3.55 9.37
C LEU A 166 9.99 4.72 9.70
N LEU A 167 9.20 4.61 10.77
CA LEU A 167 8.27 5.66 11.17
C LEU A 167 9.01 6.99 11.44
N VAL A 168 10.17 6.94 12.09
CA VAL A 168 10.98 8.14 12.35
C VAL A 168 11.49 8.74 11.04
N GLN A 169 11.93 7.90 10.11
CA GLN A 169 12.37 8.34 8.78
C GLN A 169 11.23 8.99 8.00
N ILE A 170 10.03 8.43 8.06
CA ILE A 170 8.82 9.02 7.46
C ILE A 170 8.59 10.43 8.01
N PHE A 171 8.68 10.62 9.34
CA PHE A 171 8.52 11.95 9.94
C PHE A 171 9.61 12.93 9.50
N ILE A 172 10.87 12.50 9.44
CA ILE A 172 11.97 13.35 8.96
C ILE A 172 11.72 13.75 7.50
N VAL A 173 11.38 12.78 6.64
CA VAL A 173 11.16 13.07 5.22
C VAL A 173 9.92 13.95 5.02
N TYR A 174 8.83 13.71 5.74
CA TYR A 174 7.59 14.44 5.54
C TYR A 174 7.65 15.86 6.13
N PHE A 175 8.00 15.97 7.43
CA PHE A 175 7.94 17.27 8.12
C PHE A 175 9.17 18.14 7.86
N PHE A 176 10.33 17.58 7.62
CA PHE A 176 11.54 18.35 7.38
C PHE A 176 11.85 18.47 5.89
N ILE A 177 12.17 17.34 5.21
CA ILE A 177 12.58 17.37 3.79
C ILE A 177 11.40 17.80 2.90
N GLY A 178 10.20 17.28 3.15
CA GLY A 178 8.99 17.60 2.41
C GLY A 178 8.62 19.08 2.50
N THR A 179 8.75 19.68 3.70
CA THR A 179 8.48 21.11 3.89
C THR A 179 9.53 21.97 3.20
N VAL A 180 10.82 21.64 3.34
CA VAL A 180 11.90 22.42 2.71
C VAL A 180 11.85 22.36 1.20
N LEU A 181 11.56 21.18 0.63
CA LEU A 181 11.48 20.96 -0.82
C LEU A 181 10.06 21.12 -1.38
N GLN A 182 9.08 21.50 -0.56
CA GLN A 182 7.67 21.67 -0.92
C GLN A 182 7.09 20.43 -1.64
N LEU A 183 7.43 19.24 -1.14
CA LEU A 183 6.94 17.98 -1.70
C LEU A 183 5.47 17.76 -1.30
N SER A 184 4.68 17.22 -2.22
CA SER A 184 3.36 16.69 -1.85
C SER A 184 3.51 15.54 -0.85
N ALA A 185 2.49 15.28 -0.03
CA ALA A 185 2.48 14.16 0.90
C ALA A 185 2.77 12.82 0.19
N PHE A 186 2.23 12.64 -1.02
CA PHE A 186 2.47 11.45 -1.83
C PHE A 186 3.96 11.33 -2.23
N ALA A 187 4.57 12.41 -2.72
CA ALA A 187 5.98 12.40 -3.09
C ALA A 187 6.89 12.14 -1.89
N ALA A 188 6.61 12.77 -0.74
CA ALA A 188 7.34 12.54 0.50
C ALA A 188 7.22 11.08 0.97
N GLY A 189 6.03 10.48 0.88
CA GLY A 189 5.81 9.07 1.19
C GLY A 189 6.59 8.14 0.26
N VAL A 190 6.58 8.40 -1.05
CA VAL A 190 7.38 7.65 -2.04
C VAL A 190 8.86 7.75 -1.71
N VAL A 191 9.38 8.94 -1.43
CA VAL A 191 10.80 9.14 -1.07
C VAL A 191 11.17 8.35 0.19
N ALA A 192 10.39 8.49 1.27
CA ALA A 192 10.66 7.81 2.53
C ALA A 192 10.71 6.29 2.37
N LEU A 193 9.67 5.71 1.74
CA LEU A 193 9.59 4.27 1.50
C LEU A 193 10.68 3.77 0.55
N SER A 194 11.01 4.56 -0.49
CA SER A 194 12.06 4.20 -1.44
C SER A 194 13.43 4.17 -0.79
N VAL A 195 13.78 5.20 -0.03
CA VAL A 195 15.06 5.30 0.67
C VAL A 195 15.19 4.18 1.70
N PHE A 196 14.15 3.94 2.49
CA PHE A 196 14.15 2.85 3.46
C PHE A 196 14.34 1.48 2.79
N THR A 197 13.51 1.16 1.81
CA THR A 197 13.52 -0.14 1.14
C THR A 197 14.80 -0.36 0.34
N ALA A 198 15.38 0.70 -0.24
CA ALA A 198 16.62 0.62 -1.00
C ALA A 198 17.81 0.11 -0.17
N ALA A 199 17.85 0.40 1.12
CA ALA A 199 18.90 -0.13 2.02
C ALA A 199 18.80 -1.65 2.17
N TYR A 200 17.58 -2.21 2.23
CA TYR A 200 17.35 -3.65 2.25
C TYR A 200 17.66 -4.29 0.90
N VAL A 201 17.24 -3.64 -0.19
CA VAL A 201 17.57 -4.08 -1.55
C VAL A 201 19.09 -4.12 -1.75
N ALA A 202 19.81 -3.08 -1.30
CA ALA A 202 21.26 -3.02 -1.39
C ALA A 202 21.95 -4.19 -0.67
N GLU A 203 21.45 -4.56 0.49
CA GLU A 203 21.97 -5.69 1.25
C GLU A 203 21.66 -7.05 0.58
N ILE A 204 20.46 -7.19 -0.01
CA ILE A 204 20.10 -8.37 -0.81
C ILE A 204 21.03 -8.49 -2.02
N VAL A 205 21.31 -7.39 -2.71
CA VAL A 205 22.23 -7.36 -3.87
C VAL A 205 23.65 -7.74 -3.43
N ARG A 206 24.16 -7.12 -2.36
CA ARG A 206 25.48 -7.47 -1.80
C ARG A 206 25.58 -8.94 -1.46
N ALA A 207 24.64 -9.45 -0.68
CA ALA A 207 24.62 -10.83 -0.23
C ALA A 207 24.53 -11.82 -1.41
N GLY A 208 23.73 -11.50 -2.42
CA GLY A 208 23.60 -12.33 -3.62
C GLY A 208 24.88 -12.40 -4.45
N ILE A 209 25.62 -11.29 -4.56
CA ILE A 209 26.92 -11.23 -5.25
C ILE A 209 27.99 -11.99 -4.46
N GLU A 210 28.05 -11.81 -3.15
CA GLU A 210 29.02 -12.48 -2.28
C GLU A 210 28.76 -13.99 -2.13
N ALA A 211 27.51 -14.43 -2.33
CA ALA A 211 27.14 -15.83 -2.31
C ALA A 211 27.64 -16.64 -3.53
N VAL A 212 28.15 -15.97 -4.59
CA VAL A 212 28.78 -16.68 -5.72
C VAL A 212 30.13 -17.24 -5.27
N PRO A 213 30.41 -18.54 -5.51
CA PRO A 213 31.65 -19.16 -5.05
C PRO A 213 32.89 -18.43 -5.57
N LYS A 214 33.89 -18.21 -4.72
CA LYS A 214 35.12 -17.48 -5.08
C LYS A 214 35.85 -18.12 -6.26
N GLY A 215 35.82 -19.44 -6.38
CA GLY A 215 36.41 -20.18 -7.48
C GLY A 215 35.90 -19.79 -8.86
N GLN A 216 34.63 -19.29 -8.97
CA GLN A 216 34.11 -18.76 -10.22
C GLN A 216 34.84 -17.50 -10.66
N ARG A 217 35.16 -16.63 -9.72
CA ARG A 217 35.95 -15.43 -9.97
C ARG A 217 37.41 -15.76 -10.32
N GLU A 218 38.00 -16.69 -9.58
CA GLU A 218 39.40 -17.13 -9.79
C GLU A 218 39.56 -17.82 -11.15
N ALA A 219 38.63 -18.71 -11.51
CA ALA A 219 38.63 -19.34 -12.83
C ALA A 219 38.51 -18.31 -13.98
N ALA A 220 37.64 -17.35 -13.84
CA ALA A 220 37.47 -16.27 -14.83
C ALA A 220 38.71 -15.39 -14.95
N GLN A 221 39.39 -15.10 -13.82
CA GLN A 221 40.67 -14.39 -13.80
C GLN A 221 41.77 -15.18 -14.53
N SER A 222 41.82 -16.51 -14.33
CA SER A 222 42.79 -17.38 -15.01
C SER A 222 42.60 -17.44 -16.54
N LEU A 223 41.37 -17.15 -17.01
CA LEU A 223 41.03 -16.98 -18.42
C LEU A 223 41.33 -15.57 -18.98
N GLY A 224 41.93 -14.69 -18.16
CA GLY A 224 42.30 -13.32 -18.57
C GLY A 224 41.15 -12.33 -18.63
N LEU A 225 39.96 -12.65 -18.07
CA LEU A 225 38.83 -11.72 -18.06
C LEU A 225 39.11 -10.53 -17.14
N SER A 226 38.75 -9.33 -17.59
CA SER A 226 38.81 -8.13 -16.80
C SER A 226 37.76 -8.14 -15.66
N GLY A 227 37.99 -7.37 -14.61
CA GLY A 227 37.05 -7.32 -13.46
C GLY A 227 35.63 -6.96 -13.86
N PHE A 228 35.44 -6.10 -14.89
CA PHE A 228 34.12 -5.75 -15.42
C PHE A 228 33.47 -6.95 -16.15
N GLN A 229 34.24 -7.67 -16.99
CA GLN A 229 33.75 -8.86 -17.68
C GLN A 229 33.37 -9.97 -16.67
N ILE A 230 34.22 -10.20 -15.65
CA ILE A 230 33.92 -11.14 -14.57
C ILE A 230 32.60 -10.81 -13.89
N MET A 231 32.42 -9.52 -13.53
CA MET A 231 31.17 -9.08 -12.88
C MET A 231 29.97 -9.30 -13.79
N ARG A 232 30.03 -8.87 -15.06
CA ARG A 232 28.91 -8.86 -15.99
C ARG A 232 28.56 -10.26 -16.50
N GLU A 233 29.56 -11.07 -16.84
CA GLU A 233 29.37 -12.31 -17.56
C GLU A 233 29.37 -13.56 -16.67
N VAL A 234 30.02 -13.49 -15.51
CA VAL A 234 30.13 -14.63 -14.60
C VAL A 234 29.34 -14.43 -13.30
N ILE A 235 29.55 -13.30 -12.62
CA ILE A 235 28.99 -13.07 -11.29
C ILE A 235 27.51 -12.66 -11.35
N LEU A 236 27.17 -11.60 -12.10
CA LEU A 236 25.80 -11.07 -12.12
C LEU A 236 24.75 -12.08 -12.61
N PRO A 237 24.98 -12.90 -13.64
CA PRO A 237 23.98 -13.91 -14.04
C PRO A 237 23.69 -14.94 -12.95
N GLN A 238 24.70 -15.34 -12.17
CA GLN A 238 24.56 -16.27 -11.05
C GLN A 238 23.94 -15.57 -9.82
N ALA A 239 24.41 -14.37 -9.50
CA ALA A 239 23.89 -13.56 -8.40
C ALA A 239 22.41 -13.21 -8.58
N THR A 240 21.97 -12.84 -9.80
CA THR A 240 20.58 -12.48 -10.10
C THR A 240 19.61 -13.58 -9.69
N ARG A 241 19.94 -14.84 -9.96
CA ARG A 241 19.10 -15.99 -9.55
C ARG A 241 18.94 -16.09 -8.04
N ARG A 242 19.94 -15.66 -7.26
CA ARG A 242 19.94 -15.65 -5.80
C ARG A 242 19.29 -14.37 -5.21
N ILE A 243 19.34 -13.27 -5.95
CA ILE A 243 18.81 -11.94 -5.56
C ILE A 243 17.29 -11.88 -5.76
N LEU A 244 16.76 -12.42 -6.87
CA LEU A 244 15.36 -12.28 -7.24
C LEU A 244 14.37 -12.77 -6.18
N PRO A 245 14.53 -13.96 -5.55
CA PRO A 245 13.58 -14.42 -4.54
C PRO A 245 13.50 -13.50 -3.31
N PRO A 246 14.60 -13.11 -2.65
CA PRO A 246 14.54 -12.15 -1.55
C PRO A 246 13.99 -10.78 -1.93
N LEU A 247 14.26 -10.28 -3.16
CA LEU A 247 13.69 -9.02 -3.65
C LEU A 247 12.16 -9.09 -3.74
N ALA A 248 11.63 -10.21 -4.20
CA ALA A 248 10.20 -10.41 -4.26
C ALA A 248 9.57 -10.45 -2.85
N GLY A 249 10.26 -11.04 -1.87
CA GLY A 249 9.90 -10.95 -0.45
C GLY A 249 9.90 -9.50 0.07
N GLN A 250 10.90 -8.71 -0.34
CA GLN A 250 10.97 -7.29 0.04
C GLN A 250 9.83 -6.46 -0.55
N ALA A 251 9.34 -6.78 -1.75
CA ALA A 251 8.15 -6.15 -2.32
C ALA A 251 6.89 -6.39 -1.45
N ILE A 252 6.72 -7.59 -0.91
CA ILE A 252 5.63 -7.91 0.03
C ILE A 252 5.77 -7.11 1.34
N ASN A 253 6.99 -6.98 1.86
CA ASN A 253 7.25 -6.19 3.06
C ASN A 253 6.92 -4.72 2.83
N LEU A 254 7.33 -4.14 1.70
CA LEU A 254 7.06 -2.75 1.35
C LEU A 254 5.55 -2.42 1.34
N ILE A 255 4.70 -3.34 0.85
CA ILE A 255 3.23 -3.15 0.90
C ILE A 255 2.73 -3.04 2.35
N LYS A 256 3.27 -3.82 3.28
CA LYS A 256 2.92 -3.73 4.70
C LYS A 256 3.49 -2.47 5.34
N ASP A 257 4.74 -2.15 5.03
CA ASP A 257 5.43 -0.96 5.53
C ASP A 257 4.77 0.33 5.05
N SER A 258 4.13 0.32 3.86
CA SER A 258 3.37 1.47 3.37
C SER A 258 2.20 1.86 4.27
N SER A 259 1.70 0.96 5.14
CA SER A 259 0.70 1.30 6.15
C SER A 259 1.15 2.40 7.12
N LEU A 260 2.47 2.57 7.31
CA LEU A 260 3.03 3.62 8.16
C LEU A 260 2.88 5.02 7.56
N VAL A 261 2.66 5.18 6.24
CA VAL A 261 2.37 6.49 5.65
C VAL A 261 1.01 7.04 6.07
N SER A 262 0.17 6.22 6.69
CA SER A 262 -1.11 6.63 7.29
C SER A 262 -1.00 7.76 8.33
N VAL A 263 0.21 8.00 8.87
CA VAL A 263 0.50 9.13 9.77
C VAL A 263 0.64 10.47 9.04
N MET A 264 0.82 10.42 7.72
CA MET A 264 0.86 11.58 6.85
C MET A 264 -0.55 11.92 6.34
N ALA A 265 -0.70 13.00 5.60
CA ALA A 265 -1.98 13.39 4.97
C ALA A 265 -2.34 12.50 3.75
N LEU A 266 -2.11 11.19 3.82
CA LEU A 266 -2.39 10.22 2.76
C LEU A 266 -3.44 9.22 3.24
N THR A 267 -4.54 9.09 2.50
CA THR A 267 -5.59 8.11 2.83
C THR A 267 -5.30 6.77 2.15
N ASP A 268 -4.26 6.07 2.67
CA ASP A 268 -3.98 4.67 2.37
C ASP A 268 -5.04 3.75 3.00
N LEU A 269 -4.95 2.44 2.78
CA LEU A 269 -5.91 1.47 3.31
C LEU A 269 -6.02 1.54 4.85
N THR A 270 -4.92 1.76 5.56
CA THR A 270 -4.91 1.85 7.03
C THR A 270 -5.60 3.13 7.52
N LYS A 271 -5.34 4.27 6.88
CA LYS A 271 -6.00 5.53 7.22
C LYS A 271 -7.48 5.50 6.83
N ALA A 272 -7.83 4.95 5.66
CA ALA A 272 -9.21 4.75 5.26
C ALA A 272 -9.98 3.90 6.30
N GLY A 273 -9.38 2.81 6.77
CA GLY A 273 -9.94 2.02 7.86
C GLY A 273 -10.17 2.84 9.13
N ARG A 274 -9.21 3.67 9.53
CA ARG A 274 -9.32 4.56 10.70
C ARG A 274 -10.44 5.59 10.54
N GLU A 275 -10.57 6.20 9.37
CA GLU A 275 -11.64 7.16 9.06
C GLU A 275 -13.02 6.49 9.12
N VAL A 276 -13.16 5.29 8.55
CA VAL A 276 -14.38 4.49 8.65
C VAL A 276 -14.70 4.14 10.11
N VAL A 277 -13.72 3.71 10.92
CA VAL A 277 -13.92 3.45 12.34
C VAL A 277 -14.39 4.70 13.08
N SER A 278 -13.78 5.85 12.81
CA SER A 278 -14.12 7.12 13.47
C SER A 278 -15.54 7.58 13.14
N SER A 279 -16.03 7.33 11.92
CA SER A 279 -17.37 7.74 11.48
C SER A 279 -18.47 6.75 11.90
N THR A 280 -18.13 5.48 12.13
CA THR A 280 -19.13 4.41 12.29
C THR A 280 -19.13 3.75 13.66
N PHE A 281 -18.10 3.97 14.47
CA PHE A 281 -17.87 3.30 15.75
C PHE A 281 -17.91 1.77 15.65
N SER A 282 -17.42 1.20 14.54
CA SER A 282 -17.34 -0.25 14.28
C SER A 282 -15.88 -0.72 14.15
N PRO A 283 -15.06 -0.63 15.22
CA PRO A 283 -13.62 -0.85 15.10
C PRO A 283 -13.25 -2.29 14.78
N PHE A 284 -13.95 -3.28 15.31
CA PHE A 284 -13.57 -4.67 15.16
C PHE A 284 -13.78 -5.15 13.71
N GLU A 285 -14.98 -4.94 13.16
CA GLU A 285 -15.32 -5.36 11.80
C GLU A 285 -14.38 -4.70 10.77
N VAL A 286 -14.18 -3.39 10.90
CA VAL A 286 -13.36 -2.64 9.96
C VAL A 286 -11.91 -3.10 10.02
N TRP A 287 -11.32 -3.28 11.21
CA TRP A 287 -9.94 -3.76 11.31
C TRP A 287 -9.77 -5.21 10.85
N PHE A 288 -10.75 -6.08 11.06
CA PHE A 288 -10.73 -7.41 10.47
C PHE A 288 -10.76 -7.37 8.95
N VAL A 289 -11.60 -6.51 8.36
CA VAL A 289 -11.67 -6.34 6.90
C VAL A 289 -10.36 -5.76 6.35
N VAL A 290 -9.81 -4.72 6.97
CA VAL A 290 -8.51 -4.14 6.58
C VAL A 290 -7.40 -5.20 6.65
N ALA A 291 -7.34 -5.98 7.73
CA ALA A 291 -6.37 -7.07 7.88
C ALA A 291 -6.56 -8.14 6.80
N LEU A 292 -7.82 -8.52 6.48
CA LEU A 292 -8.13 -9.47 5.42
C LEU A 292 -7.71 -8.93 4.04
N MET A 293 -7.94 -7.64 3.77
CA MET A 293 -7.52 -7.01 2.50
C MET A 293 -5.99 -7.03 2.34
N TYR A 294 -5.23 -6.70 3.40
CA TYR A 294 -3.76 -6.86 3.39
C TYR A 294 -3.34 -8.32 3.21
N LEU A 295 -4.01 -9.26 3.89
CA LEU A 295 -3.72 -10.68 3.78
C LEU A 295 -3.96 -11.21 2.36
N LEU A 296 -5.08 -10.85 1.74
CA LEU A 296 -5.40 -11.23 0.36
C LEU A 296 -4.37 -10.65 -0.62
N LEU A 297 -4.05 -9.36 -0.48
CA LEU A 297 -3.07 -8.69 -1.33
C LEU A 297 -1.67 -9.33 -1.22
N THR A 298 -1.16 -9.48 0.00
CA THR A 298 0.15 -10.08 0.26
C THR A 298 0.15 -11.57 -0.06
N GLY A 299 -0.97 -12.27 0.13
CA GLY A 299 -1.16 -13.68 -0.20
C GLY A 299 -1.06 -13.95 -1.71
N VAL A 300 -1.76 -13.14 -2.53
CA VAL A 300 -1.68 -13.22 -3.99
C VAL A 300 -0.22 -12.99 -4.45
N LEU A 301 0.42 -11.96 -3.91
CA LEU A 301 1.81 -11.67 -4.24
C LEU A 301 2.75 -12.78 -3.78
N SER A 302 2.53 -13.37 -2.60
CA SER A 302 3.32 -14.50 -2.09
C SER A 302 3.20 -15.74 -2.97
N VAL A 303 2.05 -15.99 -3.57
CA VAL A 303 1.87 -17.08 -4.54
C VAL A 303 2.67 -16.80 -5.82
N ALA A 304 2.64 -15.56 -6.32
CA ALA A 304 3.44 -15.17 -7.48
C ALA A 304 4.94 -15.31 -7.21
N VAL A 305 5.40 -14.88 -6.03
CA VAL A 305 6.79 -15.01 -5.58
C VAL A 305 7.22 -16.48 -5.51
N ARG A 306 6.44 -17.35 -4.87
CA ARG A 306 6.74 -18.80 -4.81
C ARG A 306 6.87 -19.44 -6.19
N ARG A 307 6.02 -19.04 -7.17
CA ARG A 307 6.15 -19.53 -8.54
C ARG A 307 7.44 -19.04 -9.21
N LEU A 308 7.84 -17.81 -8.91
CA LEU A 308 9.10 -17.25 -9.38
C LEU A 308 10.29 -18.01 -8.77
N GLU A 309 10.27 -18.23 -7.46
CA GLU A 309 11.29 -19.02 -6.75
C GLU A 309 11.47 -20.42 -7.34
N GLN A 310 10.37 -21.12 -7.63
CA GLN A 310 10.41 -22.45 -8.25
C GLN A 310 11.05 -22.45 -9.63
N ARG A 311 10.91 -21.37 -10.41
CA ARG A 311 11.57 -21.24 -11.71
C ARG A 311 13.06 -20.93 -11.64
N TYR A 312 13.47 -20.23 -10.59
CA TYR A 312 14.86 -19.80 -10.39
C TYR A 312 15.60 -20.60 -9.32
N ALA A 313 14.91 -21.55 -8.67
CA ALA A 313 15.57 -22.47 -7.73
C ALA A 313 16.76 -23.14 -8.45
N VAL A 314 17.95 -22.81 -8.00
CA VAL A 314 19.17 -23.49 -8.43
C VAL A 314 19.06 -24.91 -7.90
N GLN A 315 18.88 -25.88 -8.80
CA GLN A 315 19.12 -27.27 -8.44
C GLN A 315 20.61 -27.36 -8.05
N GLY A 316 20.86 -27.36 -6.74
CA GLY A 316 22.18 -27.60 -6.17
C GLY A 316 22.49 -29.08 -6.16
#